data_f20ca317029722a0ed2c85b1d6152415
#
_entry.id   f20ca317029722a0ed2c85b1d6152415
#
_cell.length_a   1.000
_cell.length_b   1.000
_cell.length_c   1.000
_cell.angle_alpha   90.00
_cell.angle_beta   90.00
_cell.angle_gamma   90.00
#
_symmetry.space_group_name_H-M   'P 1'
#
loop_
_entity.id
_entity.type
_entity.pdbx_description
1 polymer ?
#
loop_
_entity_poly.entity_id
_entity_poly.type
_entity_poly.pdbx_seq_one_letter_code
_entity_poly.pdbx_strand_id
1 'polypeptide(L)'
;MEIRLANTRGFCAGVDRAIEIVKKVIEIHGAPVYVKHEVVHNKTVVQELKNLGAIFVEDIEEIPEGEVVVYSAHGISKAVEVQSGERNLDVFDATCPLVSKVHAEVNTYAKMGFDCLLIGHKNHPEVEGTMGQFDTSFGGTITLVENIEDAKKLSFKNPSNLAFVTQTTLSVDDTKEIKEYLVNQFPDIKGPKKDDICYATQNRQDAIKQLALESDLVLVIGSENSSNSNRLREIAERSGVEAYLIDSIDDLSLDCLEGKSRIGLTSGASAPEHLVSEVLEKLSSAYGFNLVGDKNRTDEGISFRLPKGLR
;
A
#
# COMPACT_ATOMS: atom_id res chain seq x y z
N MET A 1 -11.50 -25.79 -17.50
CA MET A 1 -11.39 -24.75 -16.45
C MET A 1 -11.47 -23.38 -17.11
N GLU A 2 -12.17 -22.43 -16.51
CA GLU A 2 -12.16 -21.01 -16.95
C GLU A 2 -11.27 -20.21 -16.00
N ILE A 3 -10.48 -19.27 -16.55
CA ILE A 3 -9.76 -18.29 -15.75
C ILE A 3 -10.29 -16.90 -16.12
N ARG A 4 -10.61 -16.10 -15.10
CA ARG A 4 -11.05 -14.72 -15.23
C ARG A 4 -10.04 -13.78 -14.58
N LEU A 5 -9.58 -12.79 -15.33
CA LEU A 5 -8.69 -11.77 -14.82
C LEU A 5 -9.48 -10.58 -14.30
N ALA A 6 -9.08 -10.05 -13.13
CA ALA A 6 -9.54 -8.74 -12.74
C ALA A 6 -9.02 -7.69 -13.73
N ASN A 7 -9.89 -6.84 -14.24
CA ASN A 7 -9.52 -5.80 -15.20
C ASN A 7 -8.58 -4.75 -14.58
N THR A 8 -8.80 -4.43 -13.31
CA THR A 8 -7.92 -3.56 -12.53
C THR A 8 -7.09 -4.41 -11.58
N ARG A 9 -5.77 -4.51 -11.86
CA ARG A 9 -4.80 -5.31 -11.11
C ARG A 9 -3.39 -4.77 -11.30
N GLY A 10 -2.43 -5.30 -10.54
CA GLY A 10 -1.01 -5.00 -10.71
C GLY A 10 -0.62 -3.58 -10.31
N PHE A 11 0.55 -3.13 -10.72
CA PHE A 11 1.16 -1.87 -10.30
C PHE A 11 0.23 -0.65 -10.43
N CYS A 12 0.21 0.16 -9.37
CA CYS A 12 -0.38 1.49 -9.42
C CYS A 12 0.68 2.55 -9.73
N ALA A 13 0.26 3.76 -10.09
CA ALA A 13 1.17 4.85 -10.44
C ALA A 13 2.15 5.22 -9.30
N GLY A 14 1.77 5.03 -8.03
CA GLY A 14 2.65 5.27 -6.88
C GLY A 14 3.79 4.26 -6.80
N VAL A 15 3.47 2.99 -7.02
CA VAL A 15 4.43 1.87 -7.06
C VAL A 15 5.36 1.99 -8.26
N ASP A 16 4.83 2.19 -9.47
CA ASP A 16 5.63 2.39 -10.68
C ASP A 16 6.66 3.51 -10.47
N ARG A 17 6.20 4.67 -9.96
CA ARG A 17 7.07 5.81 -9.68
C ARG A 17 8.17 5.47 -8.66
N ALA A 18 7.85 4.77 -7.58
CA ALA A 18 8.82 4.46 -6.54
C ALA A 18 9.92 3.52 -7.04
N ILE A 19 9.56 2.49 -7.80
CA ILE A 19 10.50 1.56 -8.42
C ILE A 19 11.37 2.30 -9.45
N GLU A 20 10.77 3.16 -10.27
CA GLU A 20 11.50 3.95 -11.26
C GLU A 20 12.52 4.89 -10.61
N ILE A 21 12.18 5.52 -9.46
CA ILE A 21 13.11 6.35 -8.69
C ILE A 21 14.33 5.54 -8.27
N VAL A 22 14.15 4.37 -7.65
CA VAL A 22 15.29 3.53 -7.22
C VAL A 22 16.16 3.15 -8.41
N LYS A 23 15.57 2.68 -9.52
CA LYS A 23 16.31 2.33 -10.74
C LYS A 23 17.11 3.51 -11.30
N LYS A 24 16.50 4.69 -11.37
CA LYS A 24 17.16 5.90 -11.86
C LYS A 24 18.26 6.38 -10.93
N VAL A 25 18.07 6.30 -9.62
CA VAL A 25 19.12 6.65 -8.65
C VAL A 25 20.31 5.72 -8.81
N ILE A 26 20.09 4.40 -8.96
CA ILE A 26 21.18 3.45 -9.23
C ILE A 26 21.89 3.76 -10.57
N GLU A 27 21.12 4.13 -11.62
CA GLU A 27 21.69 4.50 -12.93
C GLU A 27 22.59 5.73 -12.84
N ILE A 28 22.21 6.74 -12.06
CA ILE A 28 22.92 8.03 -11.97
C ILE A 28 24.10 7.99 -11.00
N HIS A 29 23.91 7.40 -9.83
CA HIS A 29 24.89 7.42 -8.73
C HIS A 29 25.77 6.15 -8.68
N GLY A 30 25.37 5.09 -9.38
CA GLY A 30 26.00 3.77 -9.27
C GLY A 30 25.52 3.01 -8.04
N ALA A 31 25.86 1.72 -7.98
CA ALA A 31 25.62 0.89 -6.81
C ALA A 31 26.78 1.02 -5.80
N PRO A 32 26.53 0.89 -4.48
CA PRO A 32 25.24 0.63 -3.87
C PRO A 32 24.37 1.88 -3.71
N VAL A 33 23.04 1.71 -3.69
CA VAL A 33 22.06 2.70 -3.28
C VAL A 33 21.25 2.14 -2.11
N TYR A 34 21.21 2.86 -1.01
CA TYR A 34 20.45 2.45 0.15
C TYR A 34 18.96 2.78 -0.01
N VAL A 35 18.10 1.90 0.46
CA VAL A 35 16.64 2.10 0.42
C VAL A 35 16.11 1.89 1.83
N LYS A 36 15.52 2.93 2.41
CA LYS A 36 14.92 2.89 3.75
C LYS A 36 13.61 2.13 3.68
N HIS A 37 13.59 0.95 4.29
CA HIS A 37 12.53 -0.03 4.22
C HIS A 37 12.32 -0.57 2.79
N GLU A 38 11.54 -1.64 2.62
CA GLU A 38 11.14 -2.12 1.28
C GLU A 38 10.46 -0.98 0.50
N VAL A 39 10.93 -0.71 -0.73
CA VAL A 39 10.39 0.38 -1.54
C VAL A 39 8.88 0.24 -1.76
N VAL A 40 8.44 -1.01 -1.91
CA VAL A 40 7.04 -1.47 -1.95
C VAL A 40 6.99 -2.89 -1.38
N HIS A 41 5.85 -3.31 -0.84
CA HIS A 41 5.67 -4.64 -0.28
C HIS A 41 5.47 -5.70 -1.37
N ASN A 42 6.57 -6.15 -1.97
CA ASN A 42 6.60 -7.27 -2.90
C ASN A 42 8.00 -7.88 -2.97
N LYS A 43 8.12 -9.17 -2.60
CA LYS A 43 9.41 -9.87 -2.50
C LYS A 43 10.16 -9.91 -3.83
N THR A 44 9.45 -10.13 -4.95
CA THR A 44 10.05 -10.18 -6.29
C THR A 44 10.65 -8.82 -6.66
N VAL A 45 9.91 -7.73 -6.45
CA VAL A 45 10.40 -6.37 -6.72
C VAL A 45 11.62 -6.04 -5.86
N VAL A 46 11.59 -6.37 -4.57
CA VAL A 46 12.72 -6.16 -3.66
C VAL A 46 13.94 -6.94 -4.13
N GLN A 47 13.76 -8.20 -4.56
CA GLN A 47 14.85 -9.02 -5.06
C GLN A 47 15.42 -8.50 -6.39
N GLU A 48 14.57 -8.05 -7.30
CA GLU A 48 14.99 -7.42 -8.56
C GLU A 48 15.86 -6.18 -8.30
N LEU A 49 15.44 -5.31 -7.38
CA LEU A 49 16.20 -4.10 -7.04
C LEU A 49 17.51 -4.42 -6.31
N LYS A 50 17.53 -5.45 -5.43
CA LYS A 50 18.78 -5.96 -4.83
C LYS A 50 19.78 -6.42 -5.90
N ASN A 51 19.29 -7.11 -6.92
CA ASN A 51 20.13 -7.58 -8.03
C ASN A 51 20.71 -6.41 -8.86
N LEU A 52 20.06 -5.24 -8.84
CA LEU A 52 20.56 -4.01 -9.45
C LEU A 52 21.54 -3.23 -8.56
N GLY A 53 21.68 -3.61 -7.28
CA GLY A 53 22.58 -2.98 -6.33
C GLY A 53 21.90 -2.10 -5.27
N ALA A 54 20.59 -2.24 -5.06
CA ALA A 54 19.91 -1.64 -3.93
C ALA A 54 20.21 -2.41 -2.64
N ILE A 55 20.46 -1.70 -1.54
CA ILE A 55 20.63 -2.24 -0.18
C ILE A 55 19.46 -1.73 0.67
N PHE A 56 18.58 -2.64 1.07
CA PHE A 56 17.45 -2.30 1.94
C PHE A 56 17.88 -2.32 3.40
N VAL A 57 17.56 -1.25 4.12
CA VAL A 57 17.88 -1.05 5.54
C VAL A 57 16.64 -0.67 6.31
N GLU A 58 16.57 -1.09 7.59
CA GLU A 58 15.45 -0.69 8.46
C GLU A 58 15.80 0.55 9.28
N ASP A 59 17.05 0.77 9.62
CA ASP A 59 17.51 1.94 10.35
C ASP A 59 18.43 2.84 9.53
N ILE A 60 18.24 4.16 9.61
CA ILE A 60 19.11 5.14 8.93
C ILE A 60 20.57 5.04 9.43
N GLU A 61 20.76 4.58 10.65
CA GLU A 61 22.07 4.39 11.25
C GLU A 61 22.92 3.31 10.55
N GLU A 62 22.30 2.38 9.84
CA GLU A 62 22.96 1.35 9.03
C GLU A 62 23.62 1.93 7.77
N ILE A 63 23.23 3.15 7.36
CA ILE A 63 23.75 3.80 6.15
C ILE A 63 25.02 4.58 6.49
N PRO A 64 26.16 4.39 5.80
CA PRO A 64 27.33 5.23 6.00
C PRO A 64 27.04 6.72 5.74
N GLU A 65 27.78 7.60 6.42
CA GLU A 65 27.60 9.05 6.22
C GLU A 65 27.93 9.47 4.79
N GLY A 66 27.09 10.39 4.26
CA GLY A 66 27.26 10.92 2.92
C GLY A 66 26.77 10.03 1.78
N GLU A 67 26.27 8.85 2.08
CA GLU A 67 25.76 7.91 1.06
C GLU A 67 24.38 8.30 0.53
N VAL A 68 24.02 7.69 -0.59
CA VAL A 68 22.73 7.91 -1.26
C VAL A 68 21.64 7.04 -0.63
N VAL A 69 20.50 7.64 -0.29
CA VAL A 69 19.34 6.93 0.23
C VAL A 69 18.05 7.26 -0.52
N VAL A 70 17.23 6.25 -0.75
CA VAL A 70 15.88 6.40 -1.27
C VAL A 70 14.88 6.08 -0.15
N TYR A 71 13.94 6.98 0.14
CA TYR A 71 12.81 6.68 1.02
C TYR A 71 11.75 5.89 0.27
N SER A 72 11.13 4.91 0.94
CA SER A 72 10.12 4.03 0.33
C SER A 72 8.83 4.77 -0.03
N ALA A 73 7.97 4.11 -0.82
CA ALA A 73 6.65 4.63 -1.19
C ALA A 73 5.73 4.89 0.01
N HIS A 74 6.00 4.25 1.15
CA HIS A 74 5.19 4.34 2.38
C HIS A 74 5.35 5.68 3.12
N GLY A 75 6.38 6.46 2.77
CA GLY A 75 6.74 7.66 3.51
C GLY A 75 7.53 7.38 4.79
N ILE A 76 7.99 8.43 5.43
CA ILE A 76 8.84 8.37 6.63
C ILE A 76 8.38 9.36 7.68
N SER A 77 8.85 9.18 8.92
CA SER A 77 8.66 10.14 10.00
C SER A 77 9.62 11.33 9.88
N LYS A 78 9.28 12.46 10.53
CA LYS A 78 10.20 13.60 10.66
C LYS A 78 11.50 13.25 11.35
N ALA A 79 11.49 12.32 12.28
CA ALA A 79 12.71 11.87 12.95
C ALA A 79 13.70 11.26 11.95
N VAL A 80 13.23 10.45 11.02
CA VAL A 80 14.04 9.85 9.94
C VAL A 80 14.59 10.95 9.01
N GLU A 81 13.80 11.97 8.67
CA GLU A 81 14.27 13.12 7.87
C GLU A 81 15.43 13.85 8.55
N VAL A 82 15.27 14.12 9.85
CA VAL A 82 16.32 14.80 10.65
C VAL A 82 17.58 13.95 10.74
N GLN A 83 17.46 12.67 11.07
CA GLN A 83 18.61 11.74 11.14
C GLN A 83 19.34 11.64 9.80
N SER A 84 18.62 11.60 8.68
CA SER A 84 19.23 11.60 7.34
C SER A 84 20.02 12.87 7.09
N GLY A 85 19.49 14.02 7.50
CA GLY A 85 20.20 15.31 7.40
C GLY A 85 21.44 15.39 8.28
N GLU A 86 21.40 14.92 9.53
CA GLU A 86 22.53 14.87 10.46
C GLU A 86 23.67 13.98 9.94
N ARG A 87 23.35 12.95 9.16
CA ARG A 87 24.31 12.04 8.52
C ARG A 87 24.76 12.49 7.13
N ASN A 88 24.33 13.69 6.69
CA ASN A 88 24.62 14.25 5.37
C ASN A 88 24.27 13.30 4.20
N LEU A 89 23.21 12.50 4.31
CA LEU A 89 22.79 11.58 3.26
C LEU A 89 22.23 12.35 2.05
N ASP A 90 22.53 11.86 0.84
CA ASP A 90 21.90 12.35 -0.38
C ASP A 90 20.56 11.66 -0.58
N VAL A 91 19.48 12.38 -0.32
CA VAL A 91 18.13 11.82 -0.16
C VAL A 91 17.30 11.95 -1.43
N PHE A 92 16.74 10.85 -1.87
CA PHE A 92 15.70 10.76 -2.91
C PHE A 92 14.40 10.26 -2.32
N ASP A 93 13.37 11.08 -2.35
CA ASP A 93 12.06 10.75 -1.76
C ASP A 93 11.14 10.06 -2.77
N ALA A 94 10.91 8.76 -2.59
CA ALA A 94 9.97 7.97 -3.37
C ALA A 94 8.58 7.87 -2.74
N THR A 95 8.30 8.58 -1.65
CA THR A 95 6.97 8.60 -1.01
C THR A 95 5.87 8.82 -2.05
N CYS A 96 4.85 7.97 -2.03
CA CYS A 96 3.71 8.12 -2.91
C CYS A 96 3.03 9.49 -2.69
N PRO A 97 2.71 10.25 -3.75
CA PRO A 97 2.05 11.55 -3.60
C PRO A 97 0.75 11.51 -2.81
N LEU A 98 0.05 10.36 -2.80
CA LEU A 98 -1.18 10.18 -2.01
C LEU A 98 -0.88 9.99 -0.51
N VAL A 99 0.24 9.36 -0.16
CA VAL A 99 0.74 9.31 1.23
C VAL A 99 1.24 10.70 1.66
N SER A 100 1.97 11.42 0.79
CA SER A 100 2.40 12.80 1.07
C SER A 100 1.22 13.74 1.34
N LYS A 101 0.07 13.51 0.68
CA LYS A 101 -1.19 14.22 0.98
C LYS A 101 -1.62 14.00 2.44
N VAL A 102 -1.64 12.75 2.90
CA VAL A 102 -2.01 12.41 4.28
C VAL A 102 -1.04 13.05 5.28
N HIS A 103 0.27 12.99 5.02
CA HIS A 103 1.29 13.66 5.82
C HIS A 103 1.06 15.18 5.91
N ALA A 104 0.69 15.84 4.82
CA ALA A 104 0.39 17.27 4.81
C ALA A 104 -0.87 17.60 5.62
N GLU A 105 -1.90 16.76 5.58
CA GLU A 105 -3.11 16.91 6.39
C GLU A 105 -2.81 16.75 7.88
N VAL A 106 -2.07 15.70 8.26
CA VAL A 106 -1.62 15.46 9.65
C VAL A 106 -0.81 16.65 10.18
N ASN A 107 0.15 17.17 9.39
CA ASN A 107 0.92 18.36 9.75
C ASN A 107 0.02 19.60 9.92
N THR A 108 -1.02 19.73 9.10
CA THR A 108 -1.97 20.85 9.20
C THR A 108 -2.77 20.75 10.49
N TYR A 109 -3.31 19.58 10.83
CA TYR A 109 -4.04 19.37 12.07
C TYR A 109 -3.15 19.56 13.32
N ALA A 110 -1.91 19.08 13.28
CA ALA A 110 -0.94 19.33 14.35
C ALA A 110 -0.76 20.83 14.61
N LYS A 111 -0.46 21.62 13.57
CA LYS A 111 -0.28 23.08 13.67
C LYS A 111 -1.51 23.83 14.18
N MET A 112 -2.70 23.26 14.00
CA MET A 112 -3.97 23.81 14.52
C MET A 112 -4.23 23.40 15.98
N GLY A 113 -3.37 22.56 16.59
CA GLY A 113 -3.56 22.04 17.94
C GLY A 113 -4.72 21.05 18.06
N PHE A 114 -5.06 20.36 16.98
CA PHE A 114 -6.11 19.33 16.98
C PHE A 114 -5.57 18.01 17.53
N ASP A 115 -6.44 17.24 18.19
CA ASP A 115 -6.22 15.82 18.36
C ASP A 115 -6.59 15.12 17.06
N CYS A 116 -5.68 14.31 16.54
CA CYS A 116 -5.84 13.61 15.25
C CYS A 116 -5.99 12.09 15.48
N LEU A 117 -6.95 11.49 14.81
CA LEU A 117 -7.11 10.04 14.76
C LEU A 117 -6.54 9.54 13.43
N LEU A 118 -5.65 8.55 13.50
CA LEU A 118 -5.19 7.83 12.32
C LEU A 118 -5.86 6.48 12.28
N ILE A 119 -6.76 6.27 11.32
CA ILE A 119 -7.34 4.96 11.07
C ILE A 119 -6.31 4.18 10.25
N GLY A 120 -5.79 3.06 10.77
CA GLY A 120 -4.71 2.31 10.14
C GLY A 120 -4.33 1.06 10.90
N HIS A 121 -3.37 0.30 10.39
CA HIS A 121 -2.87 -0.92 11.02
C HIS A 121 -1.55 -0.65 11.72
N LYS A 122 -1.47 -1.06 12.98
CA LYS A 122 -0.25 -0.98 13.79
C LYS A 122 0.91 -1.70 13.10
N ASN A 123 2.12 -1.18 13.28
CA ASN A 123 3.37 -1.70 12.70
C ASN A 123 3.42 -1.64 11.16
N HIS A 124 2.53 -0.90 10.52
CA HIS A 124 2.63 -0.66 9.08
C HIS A 124 3.51 0.58 8.82
N PRO A 125 4.50 0.55 7.90
CA PRO A 125 5.43 1.67 7.66
C PRO A 125 4.73 2.99 7.33
N GLU A 126 3.65 2.96 6.54
CA GLU A 126 2.84 4.15 6.24
C GLU A 126 2.22 4.77 7.49
N VAL A 127 1.77 3.93 8.43
CA VAL A 127 1.18 4.38 9.70
C VAL A 127 2.26 4.98 10.61
N GLU A 128 3.40 4.33 10.73
CA GLU A 128 4.54 4.84 11.49
C GLU A 128 5.05 6.17 10.93
N GLY A 129 5.20 6.25 9.60
CA GLY A 129 5.57 7.47 8.90
C GLY A 129 4.58 8.60 9.17
N THR A 130 3.28 8.34 8.99
CA THR A 130 2.21 9.32 9.18
C THR A 130 2.13 9.80 10.63
N MET A 131 2.17 8.88 11.61
CA MET A 131 2.21 9.26 13.03
C MET A 131 3.44 10.11 13.36
N GLY A 132 4.60 9.75 12.80
CA GLY A 132 5.84 10.48 13.00
C GLY A 132 5.91 11.84 12.30
N GLN A 133 4.95 12.18 11.45
CA GLN A 133 4.80 13.52 10.87
C GLN A 133 4.02 14.48 11.78
N PHE A 134 3.31 13.97 12.80
CA PHE A 134 2.54 14.80 13.72
C PHE A 134 3.44 15.47 14.77
N ASP A 135 3.46 16.78 14.79
CA ASP A 135 4.23 17.57 15.76
C ASP A 135 3.38 17.89 16.99
N THR A 136 3.64 17.19 18.10
CA THR A 136 2.92 17.36 19.36
C THR A 136 3.25 18.68 20.10
N SER A 137 4.26 19.42 19.66
CA SER A 137 4.66 20.71 20.28
C SER A 137 3.58 21.79 20.17
N PHE A 138 2.64 21.64 19.24
CA PHE A 138 1.48 22.50 19.07
C PHE A 138 0.31 22.18 20.01
N GLY A 139 0.43 21.19 20.89
CA GLY A 139 -0.52 20.87 21.98
C GLY A 139 -1.59 19.81 21.64
N GLY A 140 -1.66 19.32 20.39
CA GLY A 140 -2.50 18.20 20.00
C GLY A 140 -1.80 16.84 20.14
N THR A 141 -2.54 15.76 19.91
CA THR A 141 -2.04 14.38 19.92
C THR A 141 -2.44 13.63 18.64
N ILE A 142 -1.74 12.54 18.31
CA ILE A 142 -2.18 11.61 17.29
C ILE A 142 -2.40 10.24 17.90
N THR A 143 -3.55 9.62 17.61
CA THR A 143 -3.95 8.33 18.16
C THR A 143 -4.31 7.37 17.03
N LEU A 144 -3.73 6.17 17.06
CA LEU A 144 -4.06 5.09 16.12
C LEU A 144 -5.40 4.45 16.47
N VAL A 145 -6.21 4.18 15.46
CA VAL A 145 -7.49 3.47 15.53
C VAL A 145 -7.45 2.34 14.51
N GLU A 146 -7.39 1.09 14.98
CA GLU A 146 -7.28 -0.07 14.08
C GLU A 146 -8.65 -0.63 13.69
N ASN A 147 -9.64 -0.47 14.57
CA ASN A 147 -10.97 -1.06 14.41
C ASN A 147 -12.04 -0.27 15.16
N ILE A 148 -13.30 -0.68 15.01
CA ILE A 148 -14.44 -0.02 15.64
C ILE A 148 -14.39 -0.09 17.18
N GLU A 149 -13.82 -1.15 17.75
CA GLU A 149 -13.71 -1.29 19.20
C GLU A 149 -12.70 -0.31 19.81
N ASP A 150 -11.66 0.05 19.06
CA ASP A 150 -10.74 1.13 19.46
C ASP A 150 -11.43 2.48 19.38
N ALA A 151 -12.21 2.73 18.32
CA ALA A 151 -12.98 3.95 18.19
C ALA A 151 -13.97 4.15 19.35
N LYS A 152 -14.62 3.09 19.82
CA LYS A 152 -15.56 3.12 20.96
C LYS A 152 -14.90 3.47 22.31
N LYS A 153 -13.59 3.22 22.45
CA LYS A 153 -12.84 3.51 23.70
C LYS A 153 -12.35 4.97 23.78
N LEU A 154 -12.46 5.73 22.67
CA LEU A 154 -11.95 7.09 22.59
C LEU A 154 -12.70 8.04 23.52
N SER A 155 -11.92 8.88 24.21
CA SER A 155 -12.43 9.96 25.06
C SER A 155 -11.51 11.16 24.98
N PHE A 156 -12.07 12.33 24.69
CA PHE A 156 -11.32 13.57 24.49
C PHE A 156 -11.78 14.66 25.43
N LYS A 157 -10.82 15.47 25.93
CA LYS A 157 -11.12 16.64 26.76
C LYS A 157 -11.83 17.72 25.98
N ASN A 158 -11.49 17.89 24.69
CA ASN A 158 -12.07 18.88 23.81
C ASN A 158 -12.51 18.25 22.50
N PRO A 159 -13.70 17.66 22.41
CA PRO A 159 -14.20 16.99 21.21
C PRO A 159 -14.43 17.91 20.01
N SER A 160 -14.41 19.25 20.19
CA SER A 160 -14.55 20.19 19.07
C SER A 160 -13.27 20.36 18.24
N ASN A 161 -12.12 19.93 18.77
CA ASN A 161 -10.82 20.04 18.12
C ASN A 161 -10.30 18.66 17.69
N LEU A 162 -11.15 17.87 17.02
CA LEU A 162 -10.80 16.56 16.53
C LEU A 162 -10.69 16.55 15.01
N ALA A 163 -9.76 15.73 14.52
CA ALA A 163 -9.66 15.40 13.11
C ALA A 163 -9.37 13.90 12.94
N PHE A 164 -9.63 13.37 11.76
CA PHE A 164 -9.15 12.04 11.40
C PHE A 164 -8.56 12.02 10.00
N VAL A 165 -7.62 11.12 9.80
CA VAL A 165 -7.03 10.71 8.53
C VAL A 165 -7.00 9.20 8.45
N THR A 166 -6.75 8.62 7.28
CA THR A 166 -6.66 7.16 7.14
C THR A 166 -5.40 6.73 6.40
N GLN A 167 -4.94 5.52 6.68
CA GLN A 167 -4.00 4.82 5.83
C GLN A 167 -4.60 4.62 4.44
N THR A 168 -3.76 4.64 3.39
CA THR A 168 -4.24 4.66 2.00
C THR A 168 -4.69 3.31 1.46
N THR A 169 -4.38 2.20 2.16
CA THR A 169 -4.59 0.81 1.70
C THR A 169 -5.58 0.00 2.55
N LEU A 170 -6.48 0.68 3.26
CA LEU A 170 -7.48 0.04 4.11
C LEU A 170 -8.66 -0.56 3.30
N SER A 171 -9.43 -1.42 3.98
CA SER A 171 -10.76 -1.80 3.51
C SER A 171 -11.68 -0.57 3.45
N VAL A 172 -12.29 -0.33 2.29
CA VAL A 172 -13.24 0.77 2.11
C VAL A 172 -14.43 0.60 3.03
N ASP A 173 -14.97 -0.62 3.12
CA ASP A 173 -16.17 -0.93 3.89
C ASP A 173 -15.92 -0.81 5.42
N ASP A 174 -14.82 -1.40 5.92
CA ASP A 174 -14.48 -1.33 7.35
C ASP A 174 -14.15 0.12 7.78
N THR A 175 -13.45 0.86 6.92
CA THR A 175 -13.13 2.28 7.17
C THR A 175 -14.39 3.14 7.19
N LYS A 176 -15.38 2.84 6.35
CA LYS A 176 -16.65 3.52 6.33
C LYS A 176 -17.41 3.37 7.67
N GLU A 177 -17.45 2.16 8.22
CA GLU A 177 -18.07 1.90 9.52
C GLU A 177 -17.43 2.73 10.64
N ILE A 178 -16.08 2.75 10.70
CA ILE A 178 -15.35 3.54 11.69
C ILE A 178 -15.63 5.04 11.51
N LYS A 179 -15.59 5.56 10.28
CA LYS A 179 -15.87 6.97 9.97
C LYS A 179 -17.29 7.36 10.40
N GLU A 180 -18.29 6.55 10.07
CA GLU A 180 -19.68 6.79 10.44
C GLU A 180 -19.86 6.84 11.96
N TYR A 181 -19.23 5.92 12.68
CA TYR A 181 -19.21 5.95 14.13
C TYR A 181 -18.59 7.23 14.70
N LEU A 182 -17.40 7.62 14.20
CA LEU A 182 -16.69 8.81 14.66
C LEU A 182 -17.49 10.10 14.41
N VAL A 183 -18.11 10.24 13.24
CA VAL A 183 -18.95 11.40 12.91
C VAL A 183 -20.20 11.45 13.79
N ASN A 184 -20.82 10.31 14.08
CA ASN A 184 -21.97 10.25 14.97
C ASN A 184 -21.62 10.58 16.41
N GLN A 185 -20.46 10.10 16.88
CA GLN A 185 -20.00 10.32 18.25
C GLN A 185 -19.42 11.73 18.47
N PHE A 186 -18.77 12.29 17.45
CA PHE A 186 -18.11 13.58 17.45
C PHE A 186 -18.55 14.41 16.23
N PRO A 187 -19.73 15.09 16.28
CA PRO A 187 -20.30 15.74 15.10
C PRO A 187 -19.43 16.83 14.46
N ASP A 188 -18.53 17.44 15.23
CA ASP A 188 -17.62 18.50 14.76
C ASP A 188 -16.27 17.95 14.24
N ILE A 189 -16.06 16.63 14.24
CA ILE A 189 -14.80 16.01 13.80
C ILE A 189 -14.52 16.35 12.33
N LYS A 190 -13.29 16.76 12.05
CA LYS A 190 -12.87 17.07 10.68
C LYS A 190 -12.25 15.83 10.02
N GLY A 191 -12.74 15.48 8.86
CA GLY A 191 -12.17 14.46 7.99
C GLY A 191 -11.42 15.06 6.81
N PRO A 192 -10.73 14.21 6.03
CA PRO A 192 -10.06 14.64 4.81
C PRO A 192 -11.06 15.20 3.79
N LYS A 193 -10.65 16.24 3.04
CA LYS A 193 -11.49 16.85 1.98
C LYS A 193 -11.79 15.89 0.83
N LYS A 194 -10.85 15.01 0.53
CA LYS A 194 -10.97 13.88 -0.39
C LYS A 194 -10.56 12.64 0.35
N ASP A 195 -11.17 11.52 0.07
CA ASP A 195 -10.85 10.25 0.74
C ASP A 195 -9.34 9.98 0.70
N ASP A 196 -8.81 9.47 1.81
CA ASP A 196 -7.39 9.10 1.92
C ASP A 196 -7.14 7.71 1.33
N ILE A 197 -8.14 6.81 1.37
CA ILE A 197 -8.03 5.53 0.68
C ILE A 197 -7.81 5.82 -0.80
N CYS A 198 -6.65 5.38 -1.31
CA CYS A 198 -6.22 5.76 -2.64
C CYS A 198 -7.09 5.11 -3.74
N TYR A 199 -7.14 5.76 -4.91
CA TYR A 199 -7.88 5.26 -6.07
C TYR A 199 -7.50 3.82 -6.42
N ALA A 200 -6.22 3.49 -6.34
CA ALA A 200 -5.72 2.16 -6.68
C ALA A 200 -6.27 1.08 -5.74
N THR A 201 -6.39 1.40 -4.46
CA THR A 201 -7.00 0.53 -3.45
C THR A 201 -8.50 0.35 -3.73
N GLN A 202 -9.22 1.45 -3.97
CA GLN A 202 -10.66 1.41 -4.25
C GLN A 202 -10.95 0.60 -5.52
N ASN A 203 -10.28 0.93 -6.63
CA ASN A 203 -10.49 0.26 -7.92
C ASN A 203 -10.24 -1.25 -7.85
N ARG A 204 -9.18 -1.69 -7.13
CA ARG A 204 -8.88 -3.11 -6.98
C ARG A 204 -9.88 -3.81 -6.06
N GLN A 205 -10.37 -3.14 -5.02
CA GLN A 205 -11.43 -3.68 -4.16
C GLN A 205 -12.74 -3.81 -4.93
N ASP A 206 -13.11 -2.87 -5.78
CA ASP A 206 -14.29 -2.99 -6.62
C ASP A 206 -14.14 -4.11 -7.65
N ALA A 207 -12.96 -4.23 -8.27
CA ALA A 207 -12.67 -5.30 -9.23
C ALA A 207 -12.74 -6.70 -8.59
N ILE A 208 -12.22 -6.88 -7.37
CA ILE A 208 -12.27 -8.18 -6.68
C ILE A 208 -13.68 -8.55 -6.25
N LYS A 209 -14.51 -7.59 -5.82
CA LYS A 209 -15.92 -7.83 -5.51
C LYS A 209 -16.66 -8.43 -6.71
N GLN A 210 -16.43 -7.88 -7.91
CA GLN A 210 -17.02 -8.41 -9.14
C GLN A 210 -16.44 -9.78 -9.51
N LEU A 211 -15.12 -9.94 -9.43
CA LEU A 211 -14.45 -11.19 -9.76
C LEU A 211 -14.93 -12.34 -8.86
N ALA A 212 -15.11 -12.10 -7.56
CA ALA A 212 -15.58 -13.08 -6.60
C ALA A 212 -16.97 -13.63 -6.94
N LEU A 213 -17.90 -12.79 -7.43
CA LEU A 213 -19.25 -13.22 -7.83
C LEU A 213 -19.26 -14.23 -8.98
N GLU A 214 -18.19 -14.25 -9.78
CA GLU A 214 -18.07 -15.05 -10.98
C GLU A 214 -17.08 -16.22 -10.84
N SER A 215 -16.53 -16.44 -9.64
CA SER A 215 -15.44 -17.39 -9.38
C SER A 215 -15.83 -18.43 -8.33
N ASP A 216 -15.26 -19.63 -8.44
CA ASP A 216 -15.35 -20.70 -7.43
C ASP A 216 -14.15 -20.65 -6.47
N LEU A 217 -13.06 -20.01 -6.90
CA LEU A 217 -11.85 -19.75 -6.15
C LEU A 217 -11.16 -18.49 -6.70
N VAL A 218 -10.52 -17.71 -5.84
CA VAL A 218 -9.74 -16.53 -6.24
C VAL A 218 -8.28 -16.68 -5.84
N LEU A 219 -7.38 -16.43 -6.79
CA LEU A 219 -5.96 -16.28 -6.56
C LEU A 219 -5.60 -14.79 -6.58
N VAL A 220 -4.96 -14.33 -5.51
CA VAL A 220 -4.44 -12.97 -5.36
C VAL A 220 -2.92 -13.04 -5.38
N ILE A 221 -2.29 -12.43 -6.37
CA ILE A 221 -0.82 -12.34 -6.42
C ILE A 221 -0.38 -11.12 -5.60
N GLY A 222 0.49 -11.35 -4.63
CA GLY A 222 1.02 -10.31 -3.74
C GLY A 222 1.65 -10.89 -2.48
N SER A 223 2.44 -10.10 -1.80
CA SER A 223 3.15 -10.53 -0.59
C SER A 223 2.31 -10.38 0.67
N GLU A 224 2.55 -11.24 1.67
CA GLU A 224 1.82 -11.27 2.95
C GLU A 224 1.91 -9.95 3.73
N ASN A 225 3.00 -9.21 3.60
CA ASN A 225 3.17 -7.90 4.21
C ASN A 225 2.51 -6.75 3.43
N SER A 226 1.90 -7.02 2.27
CA SER A 226 1.15 -6.04 1.50
C SER A 226 -0.28 -5.88 2.03
N SER A 227 -0.57 -4.75 2.69
CA SER A 227 -1.93 -4.42 3.16
C SER A 227 -2.96 -4.49 2.03
N ASN A 228 -2.66 -3.91 0.85
CA ASN A 228 -3.57 -3.97 -0.30
C ASN A 228 -3.87 -5.41 -0.72
N SER A 229 -2.85 -6.27 -0.86
CA SER A 229 -3.04 -7.66 -1.32
C SER A 229 -3.85 -8.49 -0.32
N ASN A 230 -3.60 -8.33 0.98
CA ASN A 230 -4.39 -8.98 2.03
C ASN A 230 -5.86 -8.56 1.97
N ARG A 231 -6.14 -7.25 1.77
CA ARG A 231 -7.52 -6.76 1.64
C ARG A 231 -8.26 -7.39 0.47
N LEU A 232 -7.59 -7.63 -0.66
CA LEU A 232 -8.22 -8.30 -1.81
C LEU A 232 -8.60 -9.73 -1.46
N ARG A 233 -7.71 -10.50 -0.82
CA ARG A 233 -8.02 -11.85 -0.35
C ARG A 233 -9.22 -11.85 0.59
N GLU A 234 -9.20 -11.01 1.62
CA GLU A 234 -10.26 -10.93 2.62
C GLU A 234 -11.62 -10.54 2.02
N ILE A 235 -11.65 -9.66 1.01
CA ILE A 235 -12.89 -9.29 0.32
C ILE A 235 -13.46 -10.49 -0.44
N ALA A 236 -12.62 -11.27 -1.10
CA ALA A 236 -13.08 -12.50 -1.77
C ALA A 236 -13.63 -13.51 -0.75
N GLU A 237 -12.94 -13.74 0.37
CA GLU A 237 -13.39 -14.61 1.46
C GLU A 237 -14.73 -14.14 2.06
N ARG A 238 -14.87 -12.84 2.34
CA ARG A 238 -16.12 -12.24 2.83
C ARG A 238 -17.28 -12.34 1.80
N SER A 239 -16.95 -12.45 0.52
CA SER A 239 -17.93 -12.71 -0.56
C SER A 239 -18.33 -14.18 -0.65
N GLY A 240 -17.81 -15.05 0.22
CA GLY A 240 -18.11 -16.47 0.27
C GLY A 240 -17.31 -17.33 -0.71
N VAL A 241 -16.24 -16.80 -1.27
CA VAL A 241 -15.35 -17.47 -2.22
C VAL A 241 -14.02 -17.80 -1.56
N GLU A 242 -13.55 -19.01 -1.73
CA GLU A 242 -12.22 -19.41 -1.25
C GLU A 242 -11.14 -18.60 -1.96
N ALA A 243 -10.19 -18.04 -1.20
CA ALA A 243 -9.18 -17.16 -1.76
C ALA A 243 -7.79 -17.44 -1.18
N TYR A 244 -6.78 -17.40 -2.04
CA TYR A 244 -5.38 -17.60 -1.68
C TYR A 244 -4.55 -16.39 -2.08
N LEU A 245 -3.65 -15.99 -1.18
CA LEU A 245 -2.60 -15.01 -1.44
C LEU A 245 -1.30 -15.76 -1.74
N ILE A 246 -0.69 -15.48 -2.88
CA ILE A 246 0.56 -16.12 -3.33
C ILE A 246 1.58 -15.05 -3.76
N ASP A 247 2.82 -15.16 -3.30
CA ASP A 247 3.90 -14.27 -3.75
C ASP A 247 4.33 -14.58 -5.18
N SER A 248 4.38 -15.86 -5.51
CA SER A 248 4.84 -16.38 -6.79
C SER A 248 4.08 -17.66 -7.18
N ILE A 249 4.39 -18.17 -8.36
CA ILE A 249 3.82 -19.44 -8.85
C ILE A 249 4.28 -20.66 -8.02
N ASP A 250 5.42 -20.57 -7.36
CA ASP A 250 5.96 -21.65 -6.55
C ASP A 250 5.16 -21.87 -5.24
N ASP A 251 4.46 -20.82 -4.78
CA ASP A 251 3.58 -20.87 -3.61
C ASP A 251 2.21 -21.49 -3.93
N LEU A 252 1.89 -21.69 -5.22
CA LEU A 252 0.61 -22.23 -5.64
C LEU A 252 0.58 -23.76 -5.52
N SER A 253 -0.14 -24.27 -4.52
CA SER A 253 -0.54 -25.67 -4.50
C SER A 253 -1.66 -25.91 -5.50
N LEU A 254 -1.42 -26.78 -6.48
CA LEU A 254 -2.43 -27.14 -7.48
C LEU A 254 -3.62 -27.89 -6.88
N ASP A 255 -3.47 -28.48 -5.69
CA ASP A 255 -4.55 -29.22 -5.00
C ASP A 255 -5.74 -28.30 -4.66
N CYS A 256 -5.49 -27.01 -4.41
CA CYS A 256 -6.57 -26.05 -4.14
C CYS A 256 -7.51 -25.83 -5.35
N LEU A 257 -7.09 -26.23 -6.53
CA LEU A 257 -7.86 -26.12 -7.78
C LEU A 257 -8.75 -27.33 -8.08
N GLU A 258 -8.60 -28.42 -7.33
CA GLU A 258 -9.41 -29.62 -7.54
C GLU A 258 -10.90 -29.32 -7.37
N GLY A 259 -11.69 -29.76 -8.37
CA GLY A 259 -13.15 -29.54 -8.40
C GLY A 259 -13.58 -28.10 -8.71
N LYS A 260 -12.65 -27.17 -8.93
CA LYS A 260 -12.97 -25.79 -9.32
C LYS A 260 -13.08 -25.66 -10.83
N SER A 261 -14.10 -24.93 -11.27
CA SER A 261 -14.38 -24.71 -12.69
C SER A 261 -14.03 -23.29 -13.15
N ARG A 262 -14.16 -22.31 -12.25
CA ARG A 262 -13.98 -20.88 -12.53
C ARG A 262 -12.99 -20.29 -11.52
N ILE A 263 -11.81 -19.96 -12.00
CA ILE A 263 -10.75 -19.37 -11.18
C ILE A 263 -10.66 -17.88 -11.47
N GLY A 264 -10.85 -17.05 -10.45
CA GLY A 264 -10.55 -15.63 -10.49
C GLY A 264 -9.07 -15.39 -10.24
N LEU A 265 -8.42 -14.54 -11.03
CA LEU A 265 -7.02 -14.18 -10.85
C LEU A 265 -6.87 -12.66 -10.82
N THR A 266 -6.24 -12.16 -9.76
CA THR A 266 -5.92 -10.75 -9.59
C THR A 266 -4.54 -10.57 -8.98
N SER A 267 -4.09 -9.31 -8.90
CA SER A 267 -2.83 -8.98 -8.22
C SER A 267 -2.93 -7.64 -7.49
N GLY A 268 -2.20 -7.54 -6.38
CA GLY A 268 -2.14 -6.33 -5.58
C GLY A 268 -1.42 -5.18 -6.30
N ALA A 269 -1.57 -3.96 -5.76
CA ALA A 269 -0.99 -2.73 -6.32
C ALA A 269 0.54 -2.71 -6.34
N SER A 270 1.21 -3.63 -5.63
CA SER A 270 2.67 -3.79 -5.59
C SER A 270 3.18 -5.02 -6.33
N ALA A 271 2.31 -5.81 -6.96
CA ALA A 271 2.68 -7.02 -7.69
C ALA A 271 2.86 -6.75 -9.20
N PRO A 272 4.01 -7.10 -9.78
CA PRO A 272 4.26 -6.90 -11.21
C PRO A 272 3.45 -7.85 -12.09
N GLU A 273 3.09 -7.40 -13.29
CA GLU A 273 2.21 -8.15 -14.21
C GLU A 273 2.85 -9.46 -14.72
N HIS A 274 4.18 -9.57 -14.76
CA HIS A 274 4.84 -10.81 -15.19
C HIS A 274 4.50 -11.98 -14.26
N LEU A 275 4.30 -11.75 -12.95
CA LEU A 275 3.86 -12.81 -12.03
C LEU A 275 2.45 -13.34 -12.38
N VAL A 276 1.56 -12.47 -12.88
CA VAL A 276 0.26 -12.90 -13.40
C VAL A 276 0.45 -13.83 -14.61
N SER A 277 1.36 -13.45 -15.52
CA SER A 277 1.68 -14.25 -16.71
C SER A 277 2.26 -15.62 -16.35
N GLU A 278 3.17 -15.69 -15.38
CA GLU A 278 3.76 -16.94 -14.90
C GLU A 278 2.70 -17.89 -14.31
N VAL A 279 1.78 -17.35 -13.52
CA VAL A 279 0.65 -18.15 -12.98
C VAL A 279 -0.23 -18.68 -14.12
N LEU A 280 -0.55 -17.84 -15.11
CA LEU A 280 -1.33 -18.26 -16.28
C LEU A 280 -0.62 -19.37 -17.07
N GLU A 281 0.68 -19.26 -17.31
CA GLU A 281 1.47 -20.28 -18.02
C GLU A 281 1.49 -21.60 -17.27
N LYS A 282 1.66 -21.59 -15.96
CA LYS A 282 1.62 -22.81 -15.12
C LYS A 282 0.25 -23.47 -15.17
N LEU A 283 -0.82 -22.69 -15.00
CA LEU A 283 -2.18 -23.21 -15.07
C LEU A 283 -2.51 -23.77 -16.46
N SER A 284 -2.03 -23.13 -17.52
CA SER A 284 -2.19 -23.59 -18.90
C SER A 284 -1.50 -24.95 -19.13
N SER A 285 -0.28 -25.08 -18.63
CA SER A 285 0.48 -26.33 -18.80
C SER A 285 -0.07 -27.49 -17.97
N ALA A 286 -0.64 -27.21 -16.79
CA ALA A 286 -1.14 -28.23 -15.88
C ALA A 286 -2.56 -28.75 -16.26
N TYR A 287 -3.44 -27.86 -16.67
CA TYR A 287 -4.87 -28.18 -16.84
C TYR A 287 -5.45 -27.81 -18.21
N GLY A 288 -4.80 -26.93 -18.96
CA GLY A 288 -5.45 -26.20 -20.02
C GLY A 288 -6.61 -25.33 -19.49
N PHE A 289 -6.79 -24.14 -19.99
CA PHE A 289 -7.90 -23.29 -19.59
C PHE A 289 -8.43 -22.43 -20.74
N ASN A 290 -9.66 -21.95 -20.56
CA ASN A 290 -10.23 -20.90 -21.38
C ASN A 290 -10.12 -19.57 -20.61
N LEU A 291 -9.40 -18.59 -21.15
CA LEU A 291 -9.33 -17.25 -20.57
C LEU A 291 -10.60 -16.48 -20.94
N VAL A 292 -11.33 -16.04 -19.92
CA VAL A 292 -12.55 -15.26 -20.08
C VAL A 292 -12.26 -13.80 -19.70
N GLY A 293 -12.67 -12.85 -20.53
CA GLY A 293 -12.44 -11.42 -20.34
C GLY A 293 -11.21 -10.89 -21.07
N ASP A 294 -10.85 -9.64 -20.79
CA ASP A 294 -9.72 -8.97 -21.41
C ASP A 294 -8.40 -9.34 -20.72
N LYS A 295 -7.39 -9.71 -21.53
CA LYS A 295 -6.03 -9.91 -21.02
C LYS A 295 -5.39 -8.61 -20.55
N ASN A 296 -5.77 -7.49 -21.15
CA ASN A 296 -5.20 -6.20 -20.83
C ASN A 296 -5.80 -5.67 -19.53
N ARG A 297 -4.94 -5.12 -18.68
CA ARG A 297 -5.41 -4.38 -17.52
C ARG A 297 -5.99 -3.03 -17.96
N THR A 298 -6.96 -2.54 -17.20
CA THR A 298 -7.52 -1.20 -17.40
C THR A 298 -6.45 -0.14 -17.10
N ASP A 299 -6.25 0.80 -18.00
CA ASP A 299 -5.47 2.00 -17.71
C ASP A 299 -6.28 2.90 -16.76
N GLU A 300 -5.72 3.15 -15.57
CA GLU A 300 -6.35 3.99 -14.56
C GLU A 300 -6.19 5.50 -14.85
N GLY A 301 -5.46 5.87 -15.91
CA GLY A 301 -5.27 7.25 -16.37
C GLY A 301 -4.51 8.14 -15.39
N ILE A 302 -3.78 7.56 -14.44
CA ILE A 302 -3.04 8.27 -13.40
C ILE A 302 -1.55 8.00 -13.56
N SER A 303 -0.77 9.07 -13.56
CA SER A 303 0.69 9.00 -13.54
C SER A 303 1.27 10.04 -12.58
N PHE A 304 2.38 9.73 -11.96
CA PHE A 304 3.10 10.65 -11.08
C PHE A 304 4.48 10.98 -11.64
N ARG A 305 4.82 12.27 -11.64
CA ARG A 305 6.12 12.74 -12.13
C ARG A 305 7.24 12.33 -11.18
N LEU A 306 8.39 12.02 -11.75
CA LEU A 306 9.63 11.84 -10.98
C LEU A 306 10.07 13.15 -10.32
N PRO A 307 10.86 13.11 -9.23
CA PRO A 307 11.52 14.25 -8.64
C PRO A 307 12.37 15.02 -9.67
N LYS A 308 12.61 16.31 -9.43
CA LYS A 308 13.33 17.17 -10.40
C LYS A 308 14.72 16.67 -10.76
N GLY A 309 15.42 16.02 -9.88
CA GLY A 309 16.77 15.48 -10.16
C GLY A 309 16.82 14.21 -11.00
N LEU A 310 15.66 13.57 -11.26
CA LEU A 310 15.56 12.27 -11.93
C LEU A 310 14.74 12.30 -13.23
N ARG A 311 14.47 13.49 -13.77
CA ARG A 311 13.67 13.68 -15.00
C ARG A 311 14.53 13.68 -16.25
#